data_edcb1bb3c0c29392372f98459bda6cf8
#
_entry.id   edcb1bb3c0c29392372f98459bda6cf8
#
_cell.length_a   1.000
_cell.length_b   1.000
_cell.length_c   1.000
_cell.angle_alpha   90.00
_cell.angle_beta   90.00
_cell.angle_gamma   90.00
#
_symmetry.space_group_name_H-M   'P 1'
#
loop_
_entity.id
_entity.type
_entity.pdbx_description
1 polymer ?
#
loop_
_entity_poly.entity_id
_entity_poly.type
_entity_poly.pdbx_seq_one_letter_code
_entity_poly.pdbx_strand_id
1 'polypeptide(L)'
;MKRAICPSCGAPVLFHSAASIYAVCEFCRSTLLRTGEDLQNLGRMADLLDDTSRIQIGSEGTFRSRHFLVVGRIQLKYEAGLWNEWHILFDDGRSAWLAEAAGEYIVSAQVSVREPIPAFTALVPEMPVTLDGRQFTVTDLETARCISGQGELPFRVAAGYDVNTADLRSNDRFLTIDYSETPPLVFVGQSTTFVDLKLVNLREASEPSAGGAPQVGARAFNCPHCAAPLQIHSPAI
;
A
#
# COMPACT_ATOMS: atom_id res chain seq x y z
N MET A 1 -9.16 8.03 -19.24
CA MET A 1 -8.24 6.92 -19.56
C MET A 1 -7.35 7.32 -20.72
N LYS A 2 -6.04 7.21 -20.59
CA LYS A 2 -5.06 7.50 -21.66
C LYS A 2 -4.27 6.23 -21.98
N ARG A 3 -3.99 5.98 -23.26
CA ARG A 3 -3.19 4.83 -23.71
C ARG A 3 -1.87 5.33 -24.28
N ALA A 4 -0.78 4.71 -23.88
CA ALA A 4 0.56 4.93 -24.43
C ALA A 4 1.22 3.59 -24.78
N ILE A 5 2.34 3.63 -25.48
CA ILE A 5 3.08 2.41 -25.88
C ILE A 5 4.34 2.31 -25.04
N CYS A 6 4.58 1.13 -24.48
CA CYS A 6 5.82 0.87 -23.72
C CYS A 6 7.04 0.97 -24.65
N PRO A 7 8.02 1.84 -24.38
CA PRO A 7 9.20 2.01 -25.23
C PRO A 7 10.13 0.79 -25.21
N SER A 8 9.95 -0.15 -24.25
CA SER A 8 10.82 -1.31 -24.12
C SER A 8 10.32 -2.55 -24.83
N CYS A 9 8.98 -2.78 -24.87
CA CYS A 9 8.42 -4.02 -25.43
C CYS A 9 7.29 -3.79 -26.44
N GLY A 10 6.89 -2.53 -26.68
CA GLY A 10 5.81 -2.20 -27.62
C GLY A 10 4.39 -2.48 -27.09
N ALA A 11 4.23 -3.00 -25.89
CA ALA A 11 2.92 -3.31 -25.35
C ALA A 11 2.16 -2.03 -24.94
N PRO A 12 0.81 -2.04 -24.98
CA PRO A 12 0.00 -0.92 -24.52
C PRO A 12 0.10 -0.76 -23.01
N VAL A 13 0.20 0.49 -22.56
CA VAL A 13 0.14 0.88 -21.14
C VAL A 13 -1.06 1.81 -20.98
N LEU A 14 -1.92 1.48 -20.05
CA LEU A 14 -3.12 2.27 -19.75
C LEU A 14 -2.89 3.15 -18.53
N PHE A 15 -3.35 4.39 -18.60
CA PHE A 15 -3.42 5.31 -17.49
C PHE A 15 -4.89 5.69 -17.27
N HIS A 16 -5.42 5.28 -16.14
CA HIS A 16 -6.80 5.59 -15.72
C HIS A 16 -6.86 6.96 -15.08
N SER A 17 -5.82 7.32 -14.31
CA SER A 17 -5.71 8.62 -13.65
C SER A 17 -4.89 9.62 -14.46
N ALA A 18 -5.39 10.84 -14.58
CA ALA A 18 -4.62 11.96 -15.12
C ALA A 18 -3.43 12.34 -14.21
N ALA A 19 -3.56 12.10 -12.91
CA ALA A 19 -2.53 12.39 -11.91
C ALA A 19 -1.42 11.33 -11.85
N SER A 20 -1.65 10.12 -12.38
CA SER A 20 -0.61 9.08 -12.40
C SER A 20 0.49 9.44 -13.38
N ILE A 21 1.70 9.63 -12.87
CA ILE A 21 2.87 9.97 -13.68
C ILE A 21 3.81 8.79 -13.90
N TYR A 22 3.68 7.73 -13.10
CA TYR A 22 4.45 6.50 -13.25
C TYR A 22 3.53 5.31 -13.52
N ALA A 23 4.07 4.32 -14.22
CA ALA A 23 3.45 3.02 -14.38
C ALA A 23 4.52 1.92 -14.49
N VAL A 24 4.15 0.71 -14.10
CA VAL A 24 4.95 -0.49 -14.35
C VAL A 24 4.30 -1.25 -15.48
N CYS A 25 5.03 -1.48 -16.56
CA CYS A 25 4.53 -2.25 -17.71
C CYS A 25 4.21 -3.69 -17.29
N GLU A 26 3.00 -4.15 -17.54
CA GLU A 26 2.55 -5.50 -17.16
C GLU A 26 3.34 -6.60 -17.86
N PHE A 27 3.83 -6.33 -19.08
CA PHE A 27 4.51 -7.33 -19.93
C PHE A 27 6.01 -7.46 -19.65
N CYS A 28 6.73 -6.33 -19.59
CA CYS A 28 8.20 -6.36 -19.44
C CYS A 28 8.69 -5.82 -18.11
N ARG A 29 7.78 -5.35 -17.25
CA ARG A 29 8.04 -4.77 -15.93
C ARG A 29 8.95 -3.54 -15.94
N SER A 30 9.07 -2.87 -17.07
CA SER A 30 9.74 -1.57 -17.12
C SER A 30 8.96 -0.56 -16.31
N THR A 31 9.67 0.18 -15.45
CA THR A 31 9.16 1.37 -14.78
C THR A 31 9.16 2.52 -15.78
N LEU A 32 8.01 3.10 -16.00
CA LEU A 32 7.76 4.09 -17.02
C LEU A 32 7.37 5.42 -16.37
N LEU A 33 8.00 6.50 -16.81
CA LEU A 33 7.63 7.89 -16.48
C LEU A 33 6.86 8.47 -17.64
N ARG A 34 5.68 9.02 -17.37
CA ARG A 34 4.88 9.73 -18.37
C ARG A 34 5.34 11.18 -18.49
N THR A 35 5.84 11.55 -19.65
CA THR A 35 6.25 12.91 -20.01
C THR A 35 5.35 13.41 -21.15
N GLY A 36 4.24 14.06 -20.76
CA GLY A 36 3.23 14.48 -21.74
C GLY A 36 2.53 13.30 -22.41
N GLU A 37 2.82 13.06 -23.70
CA GLU A 37 2.29 11.95 -24.48
C GLU A 37 3.25 10.75 -24.55
N ASP A 38 4.50 10.93 -24.21
CA ASP A 38 5.57 9.93 -24.31
C ASP A 38 5.76 9.21 -22.96
N LEU A 39 6.39 8.03 -23.06
CA LEU A 39 6.84 7.25 -21.92
C LEU A 39 8.36 7.14 -21.94
N GLN A 40 9.00 7.47 -20.83
CA GLN A 40 10.43 7.25 -20.61
C GLN A 40 10.61 5.99 -19.77
N ASN A 41 11.48 5.06 -20.22
CA ASN A 41 11.88 3.90 -19.42
C ASN A 41 12.93 4.32 -18.38
N LEU A 42 12.63 4.03 -17.11
CA LEU A 42 13.50 4.31 -15.96
C LEU A 42 14.23 3.07 -15.41
N GLY A 43 14.08 1.92 -16.08
CA GLY A 43 14.63 0.65 -15.63
C GLY A 43 13.55 -0.41 -15.39
N ARG A 44 13.97 -1.59 -14.95
CA ARG A 44 13.05 -2.70 -14.67
C ARG A 44 12.67 -2.73 -13.19
N MET A 45 11.39 -2.93 -12.91
CA MET A 45 10.86 -3.17 -11.57
C MET A 45 11.22 -4.58 -11.10
N ALA A 46 11.55 -4.71 -9.82
CA ALA A 46 11.72 -6.01 -9.18
C ALA A 46 10.44 -6.84 -9.23
N ASP A 47 10.57 -8.15 -9.13
CA ASP A 47 9.42 -9.03 -9.08
C ASP A 47 8.71 -8.91 -7.73
N LEU A 48 7.37 -8.97 -7.76
CA LEU A 48 6.57 -9.06 -6.55
C LEU A 48 6.84 -10.40 -5.88
N LEU A 49 6.87 -10.40 -4.57
CA LEU A 49 6.86 -11.66 -3.81
C LEU A 49 5.43 -12.20 -3.77
N ASP A 50 5.33 -13.53 -3.73
CA ASP A 50 4.05 -14.20 -3.60
C ASP A 50 3.37 -13.80 -2.28
N ASP A 51 2.07 -13.57 -2.37
CA ASP A 51 1.22 -13.24 -1.24
C ASP A 51 -0.17 -13.88 -1.39
N THR A 52 -0.92 -13.85 -0.32
CA THR A 52 -2.27 -14.44 -0.24
C THR A 52 -3.39 -13.44 -0.57
N SER A 53 -3.04 -12.21 -0.95
CA SER A 53 -4.06 -11.22 -1.30
C SER A 53 -4.91 -11.68 -2.46
N ARG A 54 -6.20 -11.49 -2.34
CA ARG A 54 -7.16 -11.70 -3.43
C ARG A 54 -7.34 -10.47 -4.30
N ILE A 55 -6.87 -9.31 -3.84
CA ILE A 55 -6.94 -8.06 -4.59
C ILE A 55 -5.92 -8.11 -5.73
N GLN A 56 -6.25 -7.50 -6.85
CA GLN A 56 -5.38 -7.37 -8.04
C GLN A 56 -5.64 -6.04 -8.75
N ILE A 57 -4.75 -5.68 -9.68
CA ILE A 57 -5.01 -4.56 -10.58
C ILE A 57 -6.29 -4.85 -11.36
N GLY A 58 -7.19 -3.85 -11.43
CA GLY A 58 -8.51 -4.00 -12.02
C GLY A 58 -9.57 -4.54 -11.07
N SER A 59 -9.25 -4.89 -9.82
CA SER A 59 -10.30 -5.10 -8.81
C SER A 59 -11.07 -3.80 -8.58
N GLU A 60 -12.36 -3.93 -8.37
CA GLU A 60 -13.26 -2.81 -8.11
C GLU A 60 -13.92 -2.98 -6.75
N GLY A 61 -14.29 -1.87 -6.12
CA GLY A 61 -14.94 -1.91 -4.82
C GLY A 61 -15.65 -0.62 -4.48
N THR A 62 -16.16 -0.54 -3.26
CA THR A 62 -16.80 0.66 -2.74
C THR A 62 -16.25 1.03 -1.37
N PHE A 63 -16.03 2.31 -1.13
CA PHE A 63 -15.70 2.85 0.17
C PHE A 63 -16.53 4.10 0.42
N ARG A 64 -17.31 4.12 1.53
CA ARG A 64 -18.25 5.20 1.86
C ARG A 64 -19.18 5.55 0.70
N SER A 65 -19.80 4.53 0.12
CA SER A 65 -20.72 4.64 -1.03
C SER A 65 -20.09 5.24 -2.30
N ARG A 66 -18.76 5.29 -2.40
CA ARG A 66 -18.02 5.72 -3.59
C ARG A 66 -17.34 4.53 -4.20
N HIS A 67 -17.59 4.32 -5.48
CA HIS A 67 -16.93 3.28 -6.25
C HIS A 67 -15.46 3.64 -6.51
N PHE A 68 -14.59 2.63 -6.53
CA PHE A 68 -13.18 2.76 -6.88
C PHE A 68 -12.70 1.59 -7.73
N LEU A 69 -11.62 1.85 -8.48
CA LEU A 69 -10.86 0.88 -9.24
C LEU A 69 -9.44 0.79 -8.66
N VAL A 70 -8.92 -0.41 -8.50
CA VAL A 70 -7.51 -0.65 -8.14
C VAL A 70 -6.66 -0.47 -9.39
N VAL A 71 -5.81 0.56 -9.39
CA VAL A 71 -4.99 0.93 -10.56
C VAL A 71 -3.50 0.69 -10.36
N GLY A 72 -3.04 0.54 -9.11
CA GLY A 72 -1.64 0.33 -8.79
C GLY A 72 -1.45 -0.45 -7.50
N ARG A 73 -0.21 -0.87 -7.26
CA ARG A 73 0.18 -1.60 -6.06
C ARG A 73 1.64 -1.32 -5.74
N ILE A 74 1.95 -1.16 -4.47
CA ILE A 74 3.30 -1.34 -3.93
C ILE A 74 3.31 -2.47 -2.91
N GLN A 75 4.45 -3.15 -2.81
CA GLN A 75 4.67 -4.19 -1.83
C GLN A 75 5.80 -3.77 -0.91
N LEU A 76 5.51 -3.77 0.38
CA LEU A 76 6.44 -3.38 1.42
C LEU A 76 6.82 -4.58 2.26
N LYS A 77 8.09 -4.63 2.65
CA LYS A 77 8.66 -5.65 3.51
C LYS A 77 9.20 -5.01 4.78
N TYR A 78 8.88 -5.60 5.90
CA TYR A 78 9.41 -5.25 7.21
C TYR A 78 9.85 -6.52 7.95
N GLU A 79 10.30 -6.41 9.20
CA GLU A 79 10.84 -7.55 9.94
C GLU A 79 9.81 -8.68 10.12
N ALA A 80 8.57 -8.34 10.42
CA ALA A 80 7.51 -9.32 10.70
C ALA A 80 6.81 -9.87 9.44
N GLY A 81 7.05 -9.34 8.24
CA GLY A 81 6.41 -9.86 7.04
C GLY A 81 6.30 -8.91 5.85
N LEU A 82 5.23 -9.06 5.13
CA LEU A 82 4.90 -8.28 3.93
C LEU A 82 3.51 -7.67 4.08
N TRP A 83 3.32 -6.48 3.53
CA TRP A 83 1.99 -5.96 3.29
C TRP A 83 1.89 -5.31 1.91
N ASN A 84 0.66 -5.12 1.47
CA ASN A 84 0.34 -4.49 0.19
C ASN A 84 -0.34 -3.16 0.43
N GLU A 85 0.04 -2.19 -0.40
CA GLU A 85 -0.69 -0.95 -0.53
C GLU A 85 -1.20 -0.81 -1.96
N TRP A 86 -2.51 -0.76 -2.10
CA TRP A 86 -3.20 -0.69 -3.36
C TRP A 86 -3.57 0.76 -3.67
N HIS A 87 -3.05 1.28 -4.78
CA HIS A 87 -3.45 2.59 -5.28
C HIS A 87 -4.83 2.48 -5.91
N ILE A 88 -5.82 3.14 -5.32
CA ILE A 88 -7.21 3.11 -5.76
C ILE A 88 -7.62 4.46 -6.35
N LEU A 89 -8.41 4.43 -7.40
CA LEU A 89 -8.94 5.59 -8.10
C LEU A 89 -10.46 5.59 -7.98
N PHE A 90 -11.01 6.63 -7.38
CA PHE A 90 -12.46 6.84 -7.31
C PHE A 90 -13.02 7.40 -8.61
N ASP A 91 -14.33 7.20 -8.87
CA ASP A 91 -15.01 7.69 -10.08
C ASP A 91 -14.94 9.22 -10.24
N ASP A 92 -14.76 9.95 -9.14
CA ASP A 92 -14.58 11.41 -9.16
C ASP A 92 -13.14 11.88 -9.49
N GLY A 93 -12.25 10.94 -9.83
CA GLY A 93 -10.87 11.19 -10.21
C GLY A 93 -9.90 11.35 -9.03
N ARG A 94 -10.37 11.34 -7.79
CA ARG A 94 -9.52 11.35 -6.60
C ARG A 94 -8.92 9.97 -6.37
N SER A 95 -7.70 9.91 -5.89
CA SER A 95 -7.04 8.66 -5.53
C SER A 95 -6.85 8.55 -4.01
N ALA A 96 -6.66 7.31 -3.57
CA ALA A 96 -6.36 6.94 -2.20
C ALA A 96 -5.53 5.66 -2.18
N TRP A 97 -5.15 5.22 -1.00
CA TRP A 97 -4.47 3.96 -0.76
C TRP A 97 -5.38 3.02 0.05
N LEU A 98 -5.42 1.78 -0.35
CA LEU A 98 -6.02 0.69 0.41
C LEU A 98 -4.88 -0.19 0.93
N ALA A 99 -4.55 -0.04 2.20
CA ALA A 99 -3.59 -0.91 2.87
C ALA A 99 -4.25 -2.24 3.23
N GLU A 100 -3.51 -3.33 3.02
CA GLU A 100 -3.92 -4.70 3.34
C GLU A 100 -2.79 -5.38 4.10
N ALA A 101 -3.00 -5.61 5.39
CA ALA A 101 -2.06 -6.27 6.27
C ALA A 101 -2.79 -7.17 7.27
N ALA A 102 -2.36 -8.44 7.38
CA ALA A 102 -2.87 -9.40 8.38
C ALA A 102 -4.42 -9.51 8.44
N GLY A 103 -5.12 -9.28 7.32
CA GLY A 103 -6.58 -9.31 7.26
C GLY A 103 -7.27 -8.00 7.68
N GLU A 104 -6.51 -6.98 8.02
CA GLU A 104 -7.01 -5.61 8.22
C GLU A 104 -6.92 -4.81 6.92
N TYR A 105 -7.88 -3.90 6.76
CA TYR A 105 -8.00 -3.02 5.59
C TYR A 105 -8.16 -1.58 6.05
N ILE A 106 -7.33 -0.69 5.52
CA ILE A 106 -7.38 0.75 5.82
C ILE A 106 -7.42 1.51 4.50
N VAL A 107 -8.41 2.35 4.32
CA VAL A 107 -8.45 3.30 3.19
C VAL A 107 -8.00 4.65 3.67
N SER A 108 -6.90 5.15 3.12
CA SER A 108 -6.27 6.41 3.48
C SER A 108 -6.06 7.32 2.28
N ALA A 109 -6.13 8.62 2.50
CA ALA A 109 -5.84 9.63 1.49
C ALA A 109 -4.79 10.61 2.02
N GLN A 110 -3.93 11.08 1.13
CA GLN A 110 -2.95 12.11 1.46
C GLN A 110 -3.65 13.43 1.80
N VAL A 111 -3.19 14.06 2.84
CA VAL A 111 -3.66 15.36 3.31
C VAL A 111 -2.50 16.33 3.48
N SER A 112 -2.78 17.62 3.35
CA SER A 112 -1.81 18.66 3.72
C SER A 112 -2.09 19.09 5.16
N VAL A 113 -1.06 19.09 5.98
CA VAL A 113 -1.10 19.58 7.37
C VAL A 113 -0.35 20.90 7.45
N ARG A 114 -0.78 21.78 8.38
CA ARG A 114 -0.16 23.10 8.57
C ARG A 114 0.87 23.10 9.68
N GLU A 115 0.68 22.25 10.66
CA GLU A 115 1.57 22.12 11.80
C GLU A 115 2.89 21.44 11.37
N PRO A 116 3.98 21.78 12.06
CA PRO A 116 5.24 21.07 11.87
C PRO A 116 5.07 19.58 12.19
N ILE A 117 5.48 18.73 11.26
CA ILE A 117 5.50 17.28 11.46
C ILE A 117 6.73 16.95 12.32
N PRO A 118 6.59 16.21 13.44
CA PRO A 118 7.72 15.80 14.25
C PRO A 118 8.71 14.95 13.43
N ALA A 119 10.00 15.05 13.73
CA ALA A 119 10.99 14.14 13.12
C ALA A 119 10.73 12.69 13.57
N PHE A 120 10.95 11.72 12.69
CA PHE A 120 10.75 10.30 13.01
C PHE A 120 11.50 9.88 14.30
N THR A 121 12.74 10.34 14.44
CA THR A 121 13.59 10.04 15.62
C THR A 121 13.12 10.68 16.92
N ALA A 122 12.17 11.61 16.87
CA ALA A 122 11.58 12.24 18.05
C ALA A 122 10.27 11.55 18.50
N LEU A 123 9.76 10.62 17.71
CA LEU A 123 8.55 9.87 18.02
C LEU A 123 8.88 8.65 18.88
N VAL A 124 8.00 8.34 19.80
CA VAL A 124 8.01 7.09 20.56
C VAL A 124 6.57 6.56 20.68
N PRO A 125 6.37 5.25 20.80
CA PRO A 125 5.04 4.68 21.04
C PRO A 125 4.35 5.35 22.24
N GLU A 126 3.04 5.46 22.18
CA GLU A 126 2.16 6.14 23.16
C GLU A 126 2.35 7.67 23.25
N MET A 127 3.23 8.27 22.45
CA MET A 127 3.41 9.73 22.43
C MET A 127 2.19 10.41 21.80
N PRO A 128 1.62 11.45 22.44
CA PRO A 128 0.58 12.27 21.83
C PRO A 128 1.18 13.24 20.81
N VAL A 129 0.57 13.33 19.63
CA VAL A 129 0.92 14.24 18.54
C VAL A 129 -0.34 14.99 18.12
N THR A 130 -0.26 16.31 18.01
CA THR A 130 -1.38 17.13 17.51
C THR A 130 -1.11 17.52 16.07
N LEU A 131 -2.02 17.15 15.17
CA LEU A 131 -1.99 17.52 13.77
C LEU A 131 -3.39 17.97 13.33
N ASP A 132 -3.46 19.08 12.63
CA ASP A 132 -4.71 19.71 12.15
C ASP A 132 -5.73 19.91 13.30
N GLY A 133 -5.23 20.37 14.46
CA GLY A 133 -6.02 20.63 15.67
C GLY A 133 -6.58 19.37 16.35
N ARG A 134 -6.19 18.17 15.93
CA ARG A 134 -6.61 16.88 16.52
C ARG A 134 -5.43 16.17 17.16
N GLN A 135 -5.67 15.63 18.33
CA GLN A 135 -4.69 14.79 19.02
C GLN A 135 -4.78 13.33 18.53
N PHE A 136 -3.63 12.77 18.20
CA PHE A 136 -3.40 11.37 17.87
C PHE A 136 -2.38 10.79 18.85
N THR A 137 -2.40 9.49 19.02
CA THR A 137 -1.40 8.75 19.77
C THR A 137 -0.57 7.91 18.82
N VAL A 138 0.75 7.96 18.91
CA VAL A 138 1.65 7.09 18.14
C VAL A 138 1.41 5.64 18.58
N THR A 139 1.02 4.79 17.64
CA THR A 139 0.75 3.38 17.91
C THR A 139 1.84 2.47 17.39
N ASP A 140 2.50 2.87 16.30
CA ASP A 140 3.56 2.07 15.71
C ASP A 140 4.60 2.94 15.00
N LEU A 141 5.84 2.46 14.96
CA LEU A 141 6.98 3.07 14.27
C LEU A 141 7.71 1.97 13.52
N GLU A 142 7.61 2.00 12.19
CA GLU A 142 8.19 0.96 11.35
C GLU A 142 9.25 1.53 10.41
N THR A 143 10.26 0.71 10.17
CA THR A 143 11.18 0.88 9.04
C THR A 143 10.92 -0.26 8.07
N ALA A 144 10.32 0.07 6.95
CA ALA A 144 9.98 -0.88 5.92
C ALA A 144 10.80 -0.64 4.66
N ARG A 145 10.88 -1.66 3.82
CA ARG A 145 11.49 -1.55 2.49
C ARG A 145 10.42 -1.72 1.43
N CYS A 146 10.21 -0.71 0.61
CA CYS A 146 9.42 -0.86 -0.61
C CYS A 146 10.20 -1.71 -1.59
N ILE A 147 9.75 -2.93 -1.85
CA ILE A 147 10.49 -3.93 -2.63
C ILE A 147 10.06 -4.00 -4.08
N SER A 148 8.83 -3.67 -4.39
CA SER A 148 8.30 -3.75 -5.75
C SER A 148 7.02 -2.92 -5.92
N GLY A 149 6.61 -2.74 -7.18
CA GLY A 149 5.36 -2.10 -7.56
C GLY A 149 4.76 -2.68 -8.84
N GLN A 150 3.49 -2.35 -9.07
CA GLN A 150 2.72 -2.78 -10.25
C GLN A 150 1.67 -1.73 -10.61
N GLY A 151 1.29 -1.66 -11.89
CA GLY A 151 0.25 -0.75 -12.37
C GLY A 151 0.66 0.72 -12.30
N GLU A 152 -0.33 1.60 -12.10
CA GLU A 152 -0.16 3.05 -12.04
C GLU A 152 0.21 3.52 -10.64
N LEU A 153 1.23 4.37 -10.55
CA LEU A 153 1.73 4.88 -9.28
C LEU A 153 1.86 6.42 -9.34
N PRO A 154 1.54 7.12 -8.24
CA PRO A 154 1.68 8.58 -8.17
C PRO A 154 3.11 9.03 -7.95
N PHE A 155 4.01 8.14 -7.52
CA PHE A 155 5.42 8.39 -7.27
C PHE A 155 6.30 7.29 -7.85
N ARG A 156 7.61 7.56 -7.94
CA ARG A 156 8.58 6.60 -8.44
C ARG A 156 8.87 5.53 -7.38
N VAL A 157 8.55 4.29 -7.67
CA VAL A 157 9.07 3.13 -6.96
C VAL A 157 10.38 2.73 -7.62
N ALA A 158 11.49 3.01 -6.93
CA ALA A 158 12.82 2.57 -7.37
C ALA A 158 13.03 1.09 -7.00
N ALA A 159 14.20 0.54 -7.32
CA ALA A 159 14.59 -0.85 -7.00
C ALA A 159 14.84 -1.06 -5.49
N GLY A 160 13.83 -0.80 -4.69
CA GLY A 160 13.82 -0.91 -3.24
C GLY A 160 14.41 0.34 -2.55
N TYR A 161 13.59 0.98 -1.74
CA TYR A 161 14.01 2.05 -0.85
C TYR A 161 13.44 1.80 0.55
N ASP A 162 14.19 2.21 1.55
CA ASP A 162 13.73 2.11 2.92
C ASP A 162 12.85 3.32 3.23
N VAL A 163 11.75 3.08 3.92
CA VAL A 163 10.81 4.10 4.36
C VAL A 163 10.57 3.96 5.86
N ASN A 164 10.67 5.07 6.56
CA ASN A 164 10.23 5.15 7.94
C ASN A 164 8.80 5.62 7.95
N THR A 165 7.93 4.93 8.66
CA THR A 165 6.53 5.28 8.83
C THR A 165 6.17 5.35 10.30
N ALA A 166 5.32 6.30 10.65
CA ALA A 166 4.72 6.38 11.97
C ALA A 166 3.21 6.27 11.84
N ASP A 167 2.62 5.29 12.49
CA ASP A 167 1.19 5.12 12.58
C ASP A 167 0.64 5.69 13.88
N LEU A 168 -0.40 6.48 13.75
CA LEU A 168 -1.04 7.17 14.85
C LEU A 168 -2.55 6.93 14.82
N ARG A 169 -3.16 6.89 15.98
CA ARG A 169 -4.61 6.68 16.12
C ARG A 169 -5.29 7.78 16.93
N SER A 170 -6.51 8.10 16.54
CA SER A 170 -7.43 8.95 17.30
C SER A 170 -8.84 8.41 17.11
N ASN A 171 -9.35 7.66 18.10
CA ASN A 171 -10.62 6.93 18.02
C ASN A 171 -10.67 5.99 16.79
N ASP A 172 -11.57 6.29 15.84
CA ASP A 172 -11.80 5.55 14.60
C ASP A 172 -10.90 6.00 13.42
N ARG A 173 -10.01 6.97 13.65
CA ARG A 173 -9.14 7.51 12.60
C ARG A 173 -7.72 7.01 12.73
N PHE A 174 -7.18 6.68 11.58
CA PHE A 174 -5.76 6.39 11.36
C PHE A 174 -5.09 7.60 10.75
N LEU A 175 -3.86 7.83 11.15
CA LEU A 175 -2.96 8.78 10.52
C LEU A 175 -1.62 8.09 10.35
N THR A 176 -1.11 8.07 9.13
CA THR A 176 0.25 7.57 8.82
C THR A 176 1.09 8.75 8.37
N ILE A 177 2.28 8.90 8.96
CA ILE A 177 3.31 9.83 8.51
C ILE A 177 4.36 9.01 7.78
N ASP A 178 4.55 9.30 6.49
CA ASP A 178 5.56 8.69 5.64
C ASP A 178 6.74 9.64 5.48
N TYR A 179 7.91 9.20 5.94
CA TYR A 179 9.15 9.97 5.93
C TYR A 179 10.03 9.68 4.70
N SER A 180 9.46 9.13 3.63
CA SER A 180 10.18 8.92 2.35
C SER A 180 10.48 10.22 1.62
N GLU A 181 9.74 11.29 1.92
CA GLU A 181 9.83 12.60 1.29
C GLU A 181 10.20 13.70 2.31
N THR A 182 10.61 14.85 1.80
CA THR A 182 10.85 16.05 2.61
C THR A 182 10.10 17.25 2.01
N PRO A 183 9.08 17.81 2.67
CA PRO A 183 8.53 17.41 3.96
C PRO A 183 7.85 16.03 3.93
N PRO A 184 7.71 15.36 5.09
CA PRO A 184 7.03 14.08 5.17
C PRO A 184 5.58 14.13 4.67
N LEU A 185 5.11 13.03 4.10
CA LEU A 185 3.73 12.91 3.64
C LEU A 185 2.83 12.45 4.78
N VAL A 186 1.62 12.98 4.83
CA VAL A 186 0.63 12.62 5.85
C VAL A 186 -0.60 12.03 5.18
N PHE A 187 -1.00 10.86 5.65
CA PHE A 187 -2.19 10.16 5.18
C PHE A 187 -3.18 10.02 6.33
N VAL A 188 -4.44 10.31 6.06
CA VAL A 188 -5.54 10.11 7.02
C VAL A 188 -6.48 9.07 6.47
N GLY A 189 -6.78 8.07 7.29
CA GLY A 189 -7.56 6.90 6.88
C GLY A 189 -8.57 6.46 7.92
N GLN A 190 -9.30 5.43 7.51
CA GLN A 190 -10.20 4.66 8.36
C GLN A 190 -10.08 3.19 8.06
N SER A 191 -10.24 2.37 9.10
CA SER A 191 -10.39 0.93 8.94
C SER A 191 -11.70 0.60 8.25
N THR A 192 -11.69 -0.51 7.56
CA THR A 192 -12.86 -1.10 6.89
C THR A 192 -12.72 -2.61 6.89
N THR A 193 -13.73 -3.31 6.45
CA THR A 193 -13.68 -4.77 6.31
C THR A 193 -13.69 -5.17 4.84
N PHE A 194 -13.20 -6.37 4.55
CA PHE A 194 -13.27 -6.95 3.20
C PHE A 194 -14.72 -6.98 2.68
N VAL A 195 -15.67 -7.27 3.57
CA VAL A 195 -17.11 -7.33 3.23
C VAL A 195 -17.65 -5.95 2.89
N ASP A 196 -17.29 -4.93 3.67
CA ASP A 196 -17.79 -3.56 3.46
C ASP A 196 -17.22 -2.93 2.18
N LEU A 197 -16.03 -3.34 1.76
CA LEU A 197 -15.41 -2.92 0.50
C LEU A 197 -16.15 -3.47 -0.73
N LYS A 198 -16.95 -4.54 -0.60
CA LYS A 198 -17.72 -5.16 -1.70
C LYS A 198 -16.86 -5.41 -2.95
N LEU A 199 -15.66 -5.92 -2.72
CA LEU A 199 -14.68 -6.12 -3.78
C LEU A 199 -15.15 -7.15 -4.81
N VAL A 200 -14.96 -6.84 -6.08
CA VAL A 200 -15.19 -7.72 -7.23
C VAL A 200 -13.95 -7.81 -8.11
N ASN A 201 -13.96 -8.67 -9.10
CA ASN A 201 -12.81 -8.95 -9.97
C ASN A 201 -11.54 -9.29 -9.17
N LEU A 202 -11.70 -10.22 -8.23
CA LEU A 202 -10.63 -10.70 -7.38
C LEU A 202 -9.85 -11.82 -8.06
N ARG A 203 -8.59 -12.02 -7.66
CA ARG A 203 -7.84 -13.24 -8.02
C ARG A 203 -8.56 -14.46 -7.45
N GLU A 204 -8.54 -15.56 -8.19
CA GLU A 204 -8.90 -16.85 -7.61
C GLU A 204 -8.01 -17.11 -6.41
N ALA A 205 -8.61 -17.61 -5.34
CA ALA A 205 -7.82 -18.03 -4.19
C ALA A 205 -6.86 -19.12 -4.70
N SER A 206 -5.56 -18.85 -4.68
CA SER A 206 -4.58 -19.91 -4.89
C SER A 206 -4.83 -20.93 -3.78
N GLU A 207 -5.30 -22.12 -4.15
CA GLU A 207 -5.27 -23.23 -3.19
C GLU A 207 -3.85 -23.33 -2.64
N PRO A 208 -3.66 -23.45 -1.32
CA PRO A 208 -2.34 -23.71 -0.78
C PRO A 208 -1.83 -24.94 -1.54
N SER A 209 -0.72 -24.78 -2.27
CA SER A 209 -0.12 -25.86 -3.03
C SER A 209 -0.03 -27.09 -2.12
N ALA A 210 -0.72 -28.16 -2.47
CA ALA A 210 -0.80 -29.42 -1.71
C ALA A 210 0.58 -30.13 -1.71
N GLY A 211 1.61 -29.46 -1.21
CA GLY A 211 3.01 -29.91 -1.17
C GLY A 211 3.78 -29.45 0.04
N GLY A 212 3.23 -28.53 0.84
CA GLY A 212 3.80 -28.18 2.13
C GLY A 212 3.16 -29.02 3.22
N ALA A 213 3.91 -29.96 3.80
CA ALA A 213 3.48 -30.63 5.05
C ALA A 213 3.03 -29.56 6.06
N PRO A 214 1.97 -29.81 6.87
CA PRO A 214 1.53 -28.86 7.89
C PRO A 214 2.73 -28.56 8.79
N GLN A 215 3.20 -27.32 8.78
CA GLN A 215 4.25 -26.88 9.69
C GLN A 215 3.67 -26.96 11.11
N VAL A 216 4.02 -28.02 11.79
CA VAL A 216 3.77 -28.24 13.22
C VAL A 216 4.51 -27.13 13.96
N GLY A 217 3.78 -26.10 14.42
CA GLY A 217 4.39 -25.07 15.26
C GLY A 217 3.81 -23.66 15.15
N ALA A 218 2.81 -23.40 14.33
CA ALA A 218 2.14 -22.11 14.36
C ALA A 218 1.37 -21.96 15.67
N ARG A 219 1.91 -21.19 16.63
CA ARG A 219 1.15 -20.75 17.80
C ARG A 219 0.36 -19.50 17.40
N ALA A 220 -0.95 -19.58 17.51
CA ALA A 220 -1.81 -18.41 17.39
C ALA A 220 -1.61 -17.54 18.65
N PHE A 221 -1.14 -16.34 18.47
CA PHE A 221 -1.11 -15.33 19.51
C PHE A 221 -2.08 -14.23 19.12
N ASN A 222 -2.78 -13.70 20.10
CA ASN A 222 -3.57 -12.50 19.89
C ASN A 222 -2.72 -11.29 20.28
N CYS A 223 -2.80 -10.23 19.48
CA CYS A 223 -2.18 -8.97 19.83
C CYS A 223 -2.66 -8.53 21.22
N PRO A 224 -1.76 -8.28 22.18
CA PRO A 224 -2.18 -7.91 23.52
C PRO A 224 -2.91 -6.56 23.57
N HIS A 225 -2.83 -5.77 22.50
CA HIS A 225 -3.39 -4.42 22.44
C HIS A 225 -4.77 -4.38 21.76
N CYS A 226 -5.01 -5.19 20.72
CA CYS A 226 -6.27 -5.17 19.95
C CYS A 226 -6.94 -6.53 19.81
N ALA A 227 -6.40 -7.59 20.42
CA ALA A 227 -6.87 -8.96 20.36
C ALA A 227 -6.94 -9.59 18.95
N ALA A 228 -6.38 -8.95 17.94
CA ALA A 228 -6.30 -9.52 16.58
C ALA A 228 -5.41 -10.76 16.57
N PRO A 229 -5.75 -11.83 15.82
CA PRO A 229 -4.94 -13.03 15.74
C PRO A 229 -3.62 -12.75 15.00
N LEU A 230 -2.49 -13.00 15.66
CA LEU A 230 -1.16 -12.91 15.10
C LEU A 230 -0.68 -14.33 14.74
N GLN A 231 -0.27 -14.54 13.50
CA GLN A 231 0.41 -15.78 13.09
C GLN A 231 1.92 -15.52 13.06
N ILE A 232 2.64 -16.10 14.01
CA ILE A 232 4.10 -16.05 14.03
C ILE A 232 4.63 -17.32 13.34
N HIS A 233 5.32 -17.15 12.23
CA HIS A 233 6.08 -18.21 11.60
C HIS A 233 7.49 -18.22 12.20
N SER A 234 7.79 -19.21 13.02
CA SER A 234 9.18 -19.44 13.47
C SER A 234 10.03 -19.83 12.26
N PRO A 235 11.20 -19.22 12.04
CA PRO A 235 12.15 -19.75 11.08
C PRO A 235 12.57 -21.15 11.51
N ALA A 236 12.59 -22.08 10.57
CA ALA A 236 13.16 -23.41 10.80
C ALA A 236 14.65 -23.24 11.14
N ILE A 237 15.05 -23.82 12.27
CA ILE A 237 16.45 -23.99 12.68
C ILE A 237 17.10 -25.05 11.79
#